data_9958b585741b524505f838659cde07b4
#
_entry.id   9958b585741b524505f838659cde07b4
#
_cell.length_a   1.000
_cell.length_b   1.000
_cell.length_c   1.000
_cell.angle_alpha   90.00
_cell.angle_beta   90.00
_cell.angle_gamma   90.00
#
_symmetry.space_group_name_H-M   'P 1'
#
loop_
_entity.id
_entity.type
_entity.pdbx_description
1 polymer ?
#
loop_
_entity_poly.entity_id
_entity_poly.type
_entity_poly.pdbx_seq_one_letter_code
_entity_poly.pdbx_strand_id
1 'polypeptide(L)'
;MARVSRKKQNTVQTQVDTSVRIWKTALYVRLSVEDNGKDSDSVENQTALLEEYVANHPGLNKVAIFIDNGYTGTDFLRPEFNRMMEAVQAELINCIVVKDLSRLGRNYIETSQFIEKICPFYGLRFIAVNDSYDTATVTSEGQLSASLSNIVNDYYAKDISRKVTSALQAKMERGDYIGNYAPYGYRRDPESKNHLLVDPETAPIVQQIFEWRAAGVSYMGINKKLNDAGIPSPSQKKFDSGIVTNNNRKDRTILWNKHKITEILNDIVYIGHLAQKKGSQCLYSGIPYHITSKDEWIIAKNTHDPIISDELFEKVQQINKEAVERTKANSGKYDHLPKAVNIYGKKFVCADCGAVMKLTRSISTKKDKAYFTFKCPTYAEHGARGCSDIKMRKGDLDEAVFAFIKAQMDVFLDMESTIRRLLAMKKSKLKQNNTVQEIRALKQKLAHKQSLLSGMYVDLKEGLLSQEEYGHHREIIGEDIRALELKLSELESAKTETEEQITGEMKWKFMIQRYYDATEISADMADAFIESMKLHADGSLEIKLSYMDEFEALTSTCERLRKEVA
;
A
#
# COMPACT_ATOMS: atom_id res chain seq x y z
N MET A 1 -80.21 -17.73 -24.59
CA MET A 1 -79.91 -16.34 -25.01
C MET A 1 -78.52 -15.98 -24.49
N ALA A 2 -77.53 -16.05 -25.36
CA ALA A 2 -76.12 -15.75 -24.99
C ALA A 2 -75.77 -14.36 -25.51
N ARG A 3 -75.34 -13.50 -24.60
CA ARG A 3 -74.81 -12.15 -24.90
C ARG A 3 -73.36 -12.26 -25.35
N VAL A 4 -73.07 -11.96 -26.60
CA VAL A 4 -71.69 -11.79 -27.12
C VAL A 4 -71.21 -10.38 -26.82
N SER A 5 -70.13 -10.25 -26.01
CA SER A 5 -69.41 -8.98 -25.74
C SER A 5 -68.35 -8.79 -26.82
N ARG A 6 -68.46 -7.74 -27.63
CA ARG A 6 -67.42 -7.28 -28.56
C ARG A 6 -66.34 -6.51 -27.79
N LYS A 7 -65.16 -7.09 -27.57
CA LYS A 7 -63.93 -6.34 -27.18
C LYS A 7 -63.33 -5.70 -28.42
N LYS A 8 -63.32 -4.37 -28.45
CA LYS A 8 -62.54 -3.60 -29.42
C LYS A 8 -61.06 -3.86 -29.17
N GLN A 9 -60.35 -4.39 -30.15
CA GLN A 9 -58.89 -4.43 -30.20
C GLN A 9 -58.41 -3.02 -30.57
N ASN A 10 -57.81 -2.33 -29.59
CA ASN A 10 -56.97 -1.16 -29.87
C ASN A 10 -55.61 -1.66 -30.37
N THR A 11 -55.39 -1.60 -31.66
CA THR A 11 -54.08 -1.76 -32.29
C THR A 11 -53.28 -0.49 -31.98
N VAL A 12 -52.42 -0.56 -30.97
CA VAL A 12 -51.38 0.46 -30.77
C VAL A 12 -50.36 0.21 -31.85
N GLN A 13 -50.34 1.06 -32.88
CA GLN A 13 -49.21 1.16 -33.80
C GLN A 13 -48.02 1.73 -33.02
N THR A 14 -47.11 0.87 -32.59
CA THR A 14 -45.81 1.24 -32.12
C THR A 14 -45.01 1.75 -33.34
N GLN A 15 -44.89 3.04 -33.48
CA GLN A 15 -43.90 3.63 -34.40
C GLN A 15 -42.51 3.13 -33.95
N VAL A 16 -41.90 2.29 -34.76
CA VAL A 16 -40.49 1.90 -34.61
C VAL A 16 -39.68 3.14 -34.97
N ASP A 17 -39.19 3.79 -33.95
CA ASP A 17 -38.23 4.90 -34.07
C ASP A 17 -36.94 4.33 -34.65
N THR A 18 -36.68 4.55 -35.94
CA THR A 18 -35.47 4.10 -36.65
C THR A 18 -34.29 5.02 -36.45
N SER A 19 -34.22 5.73 -35.32
CA SER A 19 -32.98 6.40 -34.91
C SER A 19 -31.95 5.32 -34.54
N VAL A 20 -30.84 5.23 -35.28
CA VAL A 20 -29.72 4.32 -34.99
C VAL A 20 -29.18 4.71 -33.61
N ARG A 21 -29.52 3.93 -32.60
CA ARG A 21 -29.07 4.17 -31.23
C ARG A 21 -27.55 3.96 -31.19
N ILE A 22 -26.79 5.05 -31.03
CA ILE A 22 -25.35 5.00 -30.91
C ILE A 22 -24.99 4.55 -29.50
N TRP A 23 -24.23 3.46 -29.40
CA TRP A 23 -23.77 2.88 -28.14
C TRP A 23 -22.38 3.42 -27.78
N LYS A 24 -22.25 4.01 -26.59
CA LYS A 24 -20.96 4.42 -26.01
C LYS A 24 -20.25 3.18 -25.50
N THR A 25 -19.28 2.66 -26.26
CA THR A 25 -18.74 1.33 -26.10
C THR A 25 -17.40 1.33 -25.37
N ALA A 26 -17.29 0.52 -24.33
CA ALA A 26 -16.05 0.15 -23.66
C ALA A 26 -15.57 -1.22 -24.17
N LEU A 27 -14.27 -1.34 -24.42
CA LEU A 27 -13.62 -2.62 -24.66
C LEU A 27 -13.00 -3.10 -23.34
N TYR A 28 -13.32 -4.31 -22.92
CA TYR A 28 -12.72 -4.89 -21.73
C TYR A 28 -11.87 -6.10 -22.08
N VAL A 29 -10.60 -6.03 -21.72
CA VAL A 29 -9.57 -7.05 -21.99
C VAL A 29 -9.02 -7.58 -20.68
N ARG A 30 -8.90 -8.91 -20.55
CA ARG A 30 -8.32 -9.56 -19.38
C ARG A 30 -7.37 -10.68 -19.78
N LEU A 31 -6.16 -10.68 -19.15
CA LEU A 31 -5.24 -11.81 -19.19
C LEU A 31 -5.12 -12.43 -17.80
N SER A 32 -5.15 -13.76 -17.74
CA SER A 32 -4.79 -14.50 -16.54
C SER A 32 -3.28 -14.73 -16.48
N VAL A 33 -2.74 -14.97 -15.27
CA VAL A 33 -1.32 -15.29 -15.06
C VAL A 33 -0.90 -16.55 -15.86
N GLU A 34 -1.84 -17.43 -16.17
CA GLU A 34 -1.62 -18.69 -16.90
C GLU A 34 -1.54 -18.51 -18.43
N ASP A 35 -2.06 -17.40 -18.96
CA ASP A 35 -2.11 -17.12 -20.42
C ASP A 35 -0.83 -16.44 -20.94
N ASN A 36 0.15 -16.12 -20.07
CA ASN A 36 1.43 -15.48 -20.42
C ASN A 36 2.38 -16.39 -21.22
N GLY A 37 1.94 -16.93 -22.34
CA GLY A 37 2.80 -17.79 -23.18
C GLY A 37 2.18 -18.26 -24.49
N LYS A 38 0.94 -17.87 -24.76
CA LYS A 38 0.27 -18.17 -26.03
C LYS A 38 0.08 -16.89 -26.83
N ASP A 39 0.74 -16.75 -27.97
CA ASP A 39 0.66 -15.58 -28.86
C ASP A 39 -0.78 -15.19 -29.26
N SER A 40 -1.72 -16.14 -29.26
CA SER A 40 -3.12 -15.91 -29.64
C SER A 40 -3.94 -15.18 -28.57
N ASP A 41 -3.48 -15.10 -27.34
CA ASP A 41 -4.23 -14.52 -26.20
C ASP A 41 -3.55 -13.29 -25.60
N SER A 42 -2.60 -12.67 -26.29
CA SER A 42 -1.97 -11.42 -25.84
C SER A 42 -2.97 -10.27 -25.74
N VAL A 43 -2.67 -9.27 -24.91
CA VAL A 43 -3.50 -8.04 -24.76
C VAL A 43 -3.69 -7.39 -26.12
N GLU A 44 -2.62 -7.30 -26.91
CA GLU A 44 -2.62 -6.70 -28.25
C GLU A 44 -3.60 -7.40 -29.19
N ASN A 45 -3.57 -8.74 -29.24
CA ASN A 45 -4.46 -9.53 -30.10
C ASN A 45 -5.92 -9.43 -29.69
N GLN A 46 -6.21 -9.46 -28.38
CA GLN A 46 -7.57 -9.26 -27.89
C GLN A 46 -8.08 -7.85 -28.20
N THR A 47 -7.25 -6.85 -27.99
CA THR A 47 -7.60 -5.45 -28.26
C THR A 47 -7.88 -5.24 -29.76
N ALA A 48 -6.99 -5.75 -30.65
CA ALA A 48 -7.16 -5.66 -32.10
C ALA A 48 -8.47 -6.30 -32.56
N LEU A 49 -8.79 -7.50 -32.07
CA LEU A 49 -10.03 -8.21 -32.39
C LEU A 49 -11.27 -7.39 -31.98
N LEU A 50 -11.26 -6.79 -30.79
CA LEU A 50 -12.39 -6.00 -30.30
C LEU A 50 -12.53 -4.67 -31.04
N GLU A 51 -11.43 -4.03 -31.41
CA GLU A 51 -11.41 -2.82 -32.23
C GLU A 51 -11.96 -3.08 -33.63
N GLU A 52 -11.52 -4.16 -34.25
CA GLU A 52 -12.05 -4.60 -35.56
C GLU A 52 -13.55 -4.89 -35.50
N TYR A 53 -14.00 -5.56 -34.44
CA TYR A 53 -15.43 -5.81 -34.25
C TYR A 53 -16.24 -4.51 -34.16
N VAL A 54 -15.78 -3.56 -33.34
CA VAL A 54 -16.47 -2.27 -33.18
C VAL A 54 -16.43 -1.44 -34.46
N ALA A 55 -15.32 -1.44 -35.21
CA ALA A 55 -15.19 -0.74 -36.49
C ALA A 55 -16.19 -1.27 -37.54
N ASN A 56 -16.47 -2.59 -37.52
CA ASN A 56 -17.40 -3.24 -38.44
C ASN A 56 -18.88 -3.09 -38.01
N HIS A 57 -19.17 -2.45 -36.84
CA HIS A 57 -20.55 -2.26 -36.36
C HIS A 57 -20.85 -0.77 -36.15
N PRO A 58 -21.45 -0.07 -37.14
CA PRO A 58 -21.62 1.41 -37.15
C PRO A 58 -22.42 1.99 -35.97
N GLY A 59 -23.15 1.16 -35.23
CA GLY A 59 -23.89 1.57 -34.03
C GLY A 59 -23.03 1.59 -32.74
N LEU A 60 -21.79 1.11 -32.78
CA LEU A 60 -20.89 1.04 -31.64
C LEU A 60 -19.83 2.16 -31.73
N ASN A 61 -19.80 3.06 -30.76
CA ASN A 61 -18.79 4.13 -30.68
C ASN A 61 -17.81 3.82 -29.55
N LYS A 62 -16.56 3.52 -29.87
CA LYS A 62 -15.52 3.24 -28.88
C LYS A 62 -15.21 4.49 -28.05
N VAL A 63 -15.39 4.40 -26.73
CA VAL A 63 -15.11 5.47 -25.76
C VAL A 63 -13.83 5.20 -24.98
N ALA A 64 -13.63 3.96 -24.52
CA ALA A 64 -12.48 3.60 -23.67
C ALA A 64 -12.11 2.12 -23.80
N ILE A 65 -10.87 1.81 -23.38
CA ILE A 65 -10.37 0.44 -23.23
C ILE A 65 -9.94 0.25 -21.77
N PHE A 66 -10.34 -0.87 -21.17
CA PHE A 66 -10.00 -1.26 -19.81
C PHE A 66 -9.26 -2.60 -19.85
N ILE A 67 -8.09 -2.66 -19.21
CA ILE A 67 -7.18 -3.80 -19.29
C ILE A 67 -6.77 -4.26 -17.91
N ASP A 68 -7.24 -5.45 -17.49
CA ASP A 68 -6.79 -6.13 -16.28
C ASP A 68 -5.80 -7.24 -16.63
N ASN A 69 -4.50 -7.00 -16.40
CA ASN A 69 -3.44 -7.97 -16.66
C ASN A 69 -2.96 -8.61 -15.36
N GLY A 70 -2.92 -9.96 -15.34
CA GLY A 70 -2.43 -10.73 -14.18
C GLY A 70 -3.49 -10.98 -13.08
N TYR A 71 -4.76 -10.74 -13.35
CA TYR A 71 -5.86 -11.01 -12.41
C TYR A 71 -6.57 -12.32 -12.76
N THR A 72 -6.97 -13.07 -11.70
CA THR A 72 -7.74 -14.30 -11.88
C THR A 72 -9.18 -14.00 -12.31
N GLY A 73 -9.82 -14.92 -13.01
CA GLY A 73 -11.22 -14.77 -13.43
C GLY A 73 -12.25 -15.20 -12.37
N THR A 74 -11.82 -15.36 -11.11
CA THR A 74 -12.67 -15.95 -10.05
C THR A 74 -13.49 -14.94 -9.26
N ASP A 75 -13.13 -13.65 -9.32
CA ASP A 75 -13.85 -12.55 -8.67
C ASP A 75 -13.89 -11.29 -9.56
N PHE A 76 -14.73 -10.32 -9.18
CA PHE A 76 -14.85 -9.01 -9.84
C PHE A 76 -14.06 -7.90 -9.13
N LEU A 77 -13.22 -8.22 -8.15
CA LEU A 77 -12.36 -7.24 -7.45
C LEU A 77 -11.12 -6.89 -8.28
N ARG A 78 -11.34 -6.21 -9.44
CA ARG A 78 -10.31 -5.85 -10.42
C ARG A 78 -10.31 -4.34 -10.62
N PRO A 79 -9.13 -3.68 -10.60
CA PRO A 79 -9.05 -2.22 -10.65
C PRO A 79 -9.69 -1.62 -11.90
N GLU A 80 -9.38 -2.14 -13.09
CA GLU A 80 -9.91 -1.59 -14.35
C GLU A 80 -11.36 -1.98 -14.58
N PHE A 81 -11.80 -3.16 -14.14
CA PHE A 81 -13.20 -3.52 -14.12
C PHE A 81 -14.02 -2.56 -13.24
N ASN A 82 -13.52 -2.22 -12.05
CA ASN A 82 -14.19 -1.27 -11.15
C ASN A 82 -14.28 0.12 -11.78
N ARG A 83 -13.18 0.62 -12.38
CA ARG A 83 -13.18 1.90 -13.11
C ARG A 83 -14.17 1.90 -14.29
N MET A 84 -14.28 0.78 -15.01
CA MET A 84 -15.27 0.62 -16.07
C MET A 84 -16.68 0.73 -15.50
N MET A 85 -16.96 0.09 -14.37
CA MET A 85 -18.27 0.16 -13.71
C MET A 85 -18.59 1.55 -13.16
N GLU A 86 -17.61 2.30 -12.66
CA GLU A 86 -17.77 3.71 -12.29
C GLU A 86 -18.16 4.57 -13.51
N ALA A 87 -17.54 4.31 -14.67
CA ALA A 87 -17.89 5.00 -15.90
C ALA A 87 -19.30 4.62 -16.43
N VAL A 88 -19.73 3.38 -16.19
CA VAL A 88 -21.12 2.95 -16.46
C VAL A 88 -22.11 3.68 -15.56
N GLN A 89 -21.81 3.78 -14.24
CA GLN A 89 -22.64 4.52 -13.28
C GLN A 89 -22.73 6.01 -13.59
N ALA A 90 -21.66 6.59 -14.15
CA ALA A 90 -21.61 7.97 -14.61
C ALA A 90 -22.26 8.18 -16.00
N GLU A 91 -22.90 7.16 -16.59
CA GLU A 91 -23.53 7.18 -17.93
C GLU A 91 -22.57 7.55 -19.08
N LEU A 92 -21.27 7.42 -18.83
CA LEU A 92 -20.23 7.63 -19.85
C LEU A 92 -20.14 6.45 -20.81
N ILE A 93 -20.54 5.24 -20.36
CA ILE A 93 -20.53 3.97 -21.08
C ILE A 93 -21.90 3.32 -20.93
N ASN A 94 -22.44 2.80 -22.04
CA ASN A 94 -23.69 2.04 -22.05
C ASN A 94 -23.59 0.75 -22.87
N CYS A 95 -22.39 0.38 -23.33
CA CYS A 95 -22.09 -0.88 -23.99
C CYS A 95 -20.72 -1.39 -23.56
N ILE A 96 -20.62 -2.69 -23.26
CA ILE A 96 -19.34 -3.37 -22.98
C ILE A 96 -19.16 -4.47 -24.01
N VAL A 97 -17.97 -4.54 -24.61
CA VAL A 97 -17.57 -5.59 -25.55
C VAL A 97 -16.37 -6.35 -25.01
N VAL A 98 -16.49 -7.68 -24.97
CA VAL A 98 -15.44 -8.61 -24.55
C VAL A 98 -15.16 -9.65 -25.62
N LYS A 99 -13.97 -10.29 -25.58
CA LYS A 99 -13.65 -11.38 -26.51
C LYS A 99 -14.60 -12.58 -26.34
N ASP A 100 -14.77 -13.02 -25.10
CA ASP A 100 -15.62 -14.14 -24.71
C ASP A 100 -16.12 -13.96 -23.27
N LEU A 101 -17.14 -14.71 -22.86
CA LEU A 101 -17.75 -14.64 -21.52
C LEU A 101 -16.73 -14.93 -20.39
N SER A 102 -15.70 -15.73 -20.67
CA SER A 102 -14.68 -16.05 -19.68
C SER A 102 -13.82 -14.84 -19.31
N ARG A 103 -13.75 -13.79 -20.16
CA ARG A 103 -13.05 -12.53 -19.87
C ARG A 103 -13.81 -11.71 -18.83
N LEU A 104 -15.14 -11.81 -18.79
CA LEU A 104 -15.93 -11.19 -17.73
C LEU A 104 -15.72 -11.88 -16.38
N GLY A 105 -15.83 -13.21 -16.31
CA GLY A 105 -15.62 -14.00 -15.10
C GLY A 105 -15.59 -15.50 -15.39
N ARG A 106 -14.90 -16.26 -14.54
CA ARG A 106 -14.93 -17.74 -14.55
C ARG A 106 -15.99 -18.31 -13.60
N ASN A 107 -16.54 -17.47 -12.71
CA ASN A 107 -17.63 -17.86 -11.83
C ASN A 107 -18.98 -17.63 -12.53
N TYR A 108 -19.68 -18.73 -12.83
CA TYR A 108 -20.97 -18.69 -13.49
C TYR A 108 -22.00 -17.81 -12.76
N ILE A 109 -22.07 -17.93 -11.44
CA ILE A 109 -23.08 -17.21 -10.63
C ILE A 109 -22.91 -15.69 -10.78
N GLU A 110 -21.67 -15.21 -10.68
CA GLU A 110 -21.35 -13.77 -10.78
C GLU A 110 -21.54 -13.25 -12.21
N THR A 111 -21.11 -14.03 -13.22
CA THR A 111 -21.28 -13.68 -14.64
C THR A 111 -22.76 -13.62 -15.01
N SER A 112 -23.58 -14.58 -14.58
CA SER A 112 -25.04 -14.56 -14.79
C SER A 112 -25.70 -13.39 -14.05
N GLN A 113 -25.33 -13.13 -12.80
CA GLN A 113 -25.85 -11.97 -12.06
C GLN A 113 -25.50 -10.65 -12.73
N PHE A 114 -24.29 -10.53 -13.27
CA PHE A 114 -23.89 -9.35 -14.02
C PHE A 114 -24.77 -9.15 -15.27
N ILE A 115 -24.94 -10.20 -16.08
CA ILE A 115 -25.69 -10.13 -17.32
C ILE A 115 -27.21 -10.00 -17.08
N GLU A 116 -27.76 -10.75 -16.11
CA GLU A 116 -29.20 -10.82 -15.89
C GLU A 116 -29.75 -9.71 -14.98
N LYS A 117 -28.92 -9.16 -14.08
CA LYS A 117 -29.38 -8.15 -13.12
C LYS A 117 -28.70 -6.79 -13.34
N ILE A 118 -27.35 -6.78 -13.45
CA ILE A 118 -26.60 -5.53 -13.51
C ILE A 118 -26.74 -4.86 -14.87
N CYS A 119 -26.60 -5.61 -15.97
CA CYS A 119 -26.76 -5.05 -17.32
C CYS A 119 -28.16 -4.45 -17.54
N PRO A 120 -29.27 -5.10 -17.21
CA PRO A 120 -30.59 -4.49 -17.33
C PRO A 120 -30.81 -3.30 -16.39
N PHE A 121 -30.30 -3.37 -15.17
CA PHE A 121 -30.42 -2.28 -14.19
C PHE A 121 -29.83 -0.96 -14.67
N TYR A 122 -28.65 -1.02 -15.32
CA TYR A 122 -27.99 0.16 -15.90
C TYR A 122 -28.35 0.41 -17.38
N GLY A 123 -29.25 -0.38 -17.99
CA GLY A 123 -29.52 -0.28 -19.43
C GLY A 123 -28.30 -0.56 -20.30
N LEU A 124 -27.37 -1.39 -19.80
CA LEU A 124 -26.09 -1.70 -20.38
C LEU A 124 -26.22 -2.83 -21.41
N ARG A 125 -25.76 -2.58 -22.64
CA ARG A 125 -25.60 -3.63 -23.65
C ARG A 125 -24.30 -4.38 -23.40
N PHE A 126 -24.33 -5.69 -23.41
CA PHE A 126 -23.16 -6.53 -23.26
C PHE A 126 -22.98 -7.46 -24.45
N ILE A 127 -21.77 -7.49 -25.04
CA ILE A 127 -21.44 -8.27 -26.22
C ILE A 127 -20.19 -9.13 -25.94
N ALA A 128 -20.29 -10.45 -26.17
CA ALA A 128 -19.16 -11.38 -26.18
C ALA A 128 -18.95 -11.89 -27.61
N VAL A 129 -17.88 -11.45 -28.27
CA VAL A 129 -17.68 -11.59 -29.72
C VAL A 129 -17.57 -13.06 -30.13
N ASN A 130 -16.69 -13.85 -29.51
CA ASN A 130 -16.47 -15.24 -29.86
C ASN A 130 -17.65 -16.15 -29.48
N ASP A 131 -18.39 -15.76 -28.45
CA ASP A 131 -19.59 -16.53 -28.02
C ASP A 131 -20.83 -16.14 -28.79
N SER A 132 -20.72 -15.19 -29.74
CA SER A 132 -21.88 -14.64 -30.50
C SER A 132 -23.04 -14.19 -29.60
N TYR A 133 -22.69 -13.67 -28.44
CA TYR A 133 -23.64 -13.26 -27.40
C TYR A 133 -23.81 -11.74 -27.38
N ASP A 134 -25.05 -11.27 -27.46
CA ASP A 134 -25.38 -9.84 -27.43
C ASP A 134 -26.74 -9.64 -26.73
N THR A 135 -26.72 -8.94 -25.60
CA THR A 135 -27.93 -8.69 -24.79
C THR A 135 -29.02 -7.90 -25.52
N ALA A 136 -28.71 -7.20 -26.61
CA ALA A 136 -29.70 -6.48 -27.41
C ALA A 136 -30.45 -7.39 -28.38
N THR A 137 -29.88 -8.55 -28.77
CA THR A 137 -30.45 -9.47 -29.78
C THR A 137 -30.85 -10.82 -29.19
N VAL A 138 -30.53 -11.07 -27.91
CA VAL A 138 -30.79 -12.37 -27.27
C VAL A 138 -32.28 -12.62 -27.09
N THR A 139 -32.77 -13.70 -27.74
CA THR A 139 -34.05 -14.35 -27.46
C THR A 139 -33.89 -15.30 -26.25
N SER A 140 -35.02 -15.77 -25.69
CA SER A 140 -35.04 -16.73 -24.57
C SER A 140 -34.19 -18.00 -24.82
N GLU A 141 -34.06 -18.44 -26.08
CA GLU A 141 -33.22 -19.57 -26.47
C GLU A 141 -31.71 -19.26 -26.40
N GLY A 142 -31.30 -18.03 -26.71
CA GLY A 142 -29.91 -17.58 -26.60
C GLY A 142 -29.44 -17.48 -25.14
N GLN A 143 -30.32 -17.10 -24.22
CA GLN A 143 -30.00 -17.11 -22.77
C GLN A 143 -29.80 -18.53 -22.26
N LEU A 144 -30.59 -19.50 -22.71
CA LEU A 144 -30.43 -20.90 -22.35
C LEU A 144 -29.08 -21.47 -22.83
N SER A 145 -28.69 -21.14 -24.08
CA SER A 145 -27.43 -21.58 -24.68
C SER A 145 -26.21 -21.02 -23.95
N ALA A 146 -26.23 -19.73 -23.58
CA ALA A 146 -25.16 -19.11 -22.81
C ALA A 146 -25.04 -19.71 -21.39
N SER A 147 -26.18 -19.97 -20.75
CA SER A 147 -26.21 -20.63 -19.43
C SER A 147 -25.69 -22.06 -19.48
N LEU A 148 -26.05 -22.83 -20.51
CA LEU A 148 -25.52 -24.18 -20.73
C LEU A 148 -24.00 -24.17 -21.01
N SER A 149 -23.51 -23.25 -21.83
CA SER A 149 -22.09 -23.12 -22.13
C SER A 149 -21.28 -22.80 -20.86
N ASN A 150 -21.78 -21.94 -19.99
CA ASN A 150 -21.14 -21.65 -18.71
C ASN A 150 -21.12 -22.85 -17.75
N ILE A 151 -22.24 -23.62 -17.67
CA ILE A 151 -22.30 -24.85 -16.87
C ILE A 151 -21.29 -25.89 -17.38
N VAL A 152 -21.20 -26.05 -18.70
CA VAL A 152 -20.26 -26.98 -19.34
C VAL A 152 -18.80 -26.55 -19.05
N ASN A 153 -18.48 -25.27 -19.20
CA ASN A 153 -17.15 -24.73 -18.90
C ASN A 153 -16.78 -24.91 -17.42
N ASP A 154 -17.72 -24.67 -16.52
CA ASP A 154 -17.56 -24.91 -15.09
C ASP A 154 -17.30 -26.40 -14.77
N TYR A 155 -18.05 -27.28 -15.41
CA TYR A 155 -17.85 -28.73 -15.28
C TYR A 155 -16.46 -29.16 -15.80
N TYR A 156 -16.04 -28.66 -16.98
CA TYR A 156 -14.70 -28.95 -17.51
C TYR A 156 -13.60 -28.45 -16.59
N ALA A 157 -13.70 -27.24 -16.04
CA ALA A 157 -12.72 -26.71 -15.10
C ALA A 157 -12.61 -27.60 -13.84
N LYS A 158 -13.73 -28.06 -13.32
CA LYS A 158 -13.78 -29.04 -12.19
C LYS A 158 -13.14 -30.37 -12.55
N ASP A 159 -13.46 -30.90 -13.71
CA ASP A 159 -12.96 -32.20 -14.18
C ASP A 159 -11.44 -32.14 -14.40
N ILE A 160 -10.95 -31.10 -15.07
CA ILE A 160 -9.50 -30.84 -15.24
C ILE A 160 -8.81 -30.73 -13.90
N SER A 161 -9.35 -29.94 -12.96
CA SER A 161 -8.79 -29.76 -11.62
C SER A 161 -8.68 -31.10 -10.88
N ARG A 162 -9.74 -31.93 -10.92
CA ARG A 162 -9.74 -33.28 -10.32
C ARG A 162 -8.70 -34.20 -10.96
N LYS A 163 -8.62 -34.23 -12.28
CA LYS A 163 -7.66 -35.04 -13.02
C LYS A 163 -6.21 -34.66 -12.73
N VAL A 164 -5.92 -33.35 -12.74
CA VAL A 164 -4.58 -32.82 -12.38
C VAL A 164 -4.23 -33.18 -10.94
N THR A 165 -5.14 -32.96 -9.99
CA THR A 165 -4.92 -33.26 -8.57
C THR A 165 -4.68 -34.74 -8.36
N SER A 166 -5.49 -35.62 -8.98
CA SER A 166 -5.33 -37.08 -8.90
C SER A 166 -4.00 -37.54 -9.52
N ALA A 167 -3.63 -36.99 -10.67
CA ALA A 167 -2.35 -37.31 -11.31
C ALA A 167 -1.13 -36.87 -10.46
N LEU A 168 -1.20 -35.69 -9.84
CA LEU A 168 -0.17 -35.21 -8.94
C LEU A 168 -0.11 -36.08 -7.67
N GLN A 169 -1.26 -36.45 -7.11
CA GLN A 169 -1.31 -37.35 -5.96
C GLN A 169 -0.68 -38.71 -6.26
N ALA A 170 -1.04 -39.33 -7.37
CA ALA A 170 -0.44 -40.61 -7.80
C ALA A 170 1.09 -40.51 -8.01
N LYS A 171 1.59 -39.37 -8.50
CA LYS A 171 3.03 -39.11 -8.58
C LYS A 171 3.67 -39.02 -7.20
N MET A 172 3.07 -38.26 -6.28
CA MET A 172 3.58 -38.14 -4.91
C MET A 172 3.64 -39.50 -4.17
N GLU A 173 2.60 -40.34 -4.33
CA GLU A 173 2.51 -41.68 -3.75
C GLU A 173 3.59 -42.64 -4.31
N ARG A 174 3.97 -42.49 -5.57
CA ARG A 174 5.10 -43.22 -6.18
C ARG A 174 6.47 -42.73 -5.74
N GLY A 175 6.55 -41.61 -5.03
CA GLY A 175 7.82 -41.01 -4.63
C GLY A 175 8.43 -40.06 -5.66
N ASP A 176 7.66 -39.63 -6.66
CA ASP A 176 8.10 -38.61 -7.61
C ASP A 176 8.15 -37.24 -6.90
N TYR A 177 9.25 -36.51 -7.05
CA TYR A 177 9.37 -35.14 -6.56
C TYR A 177 8.66 -34.17 -7.51
N ILE A 178 7.58 -33.53 -7.03
CA ILE A 178 6.77 -32.61 -7.86
C ILE A 178 7.07 -31.12 -7.61
N GLY A 179 7.93 -30.76 -6.66
CA GLY A 179 8.25 -29.37 -6.34
C GLY A 179 8.91 -28.65 -7.53
N ASN A 180 8.69 -27.36 -7.72
CA ASN A 180 9.28 -26.61 -8.83
C ASN A 180 10.81 -26.56 -8.81
N TYR A 181 11.42 -26.51 -7.64
CA TYR A 181 12.87 -26.43 -7.44
C TYR A 181 13.32 -27.51 -6.45
N ALA A 182 14.47 -28.14 -6.73
CA ALA A 182 15.06 -29.08 -5.80
C ALA A 182 15.36 -28.40 -4.44
N PRO A 183 15.24 -29.15 -3.32
CA PRO A 183 15.70 -28.70 -2.00
C PRO A 183 17.20 -28.39 -2.01
N TYR A 184 17.64 -27.47 -1.16
CA TYR A 184 19.08 -27.17 -1.02
C TYR A 184 19.84 -28.41 -0.57
N GLY A 185 20.96 -28.73 -1.21
CA GLY A 185 21.68 -30.00 -1.04
C GLY A 185 21.35 -31.03 -2.12
N TYR A 186 20.27 -30.81 -2.86
CA TYR A 186 19.87 -31.67 -3.98
C TYR A 186 19.76 -30.90 -5.28
N ARG A 187 19.86 -31.62 -6.39
CA ARG A 187 19.56 -31.16 -7.75
C ARG A 187 18.58 -32.13 -8.42
N ARG A 188 17.90 -31.68 -9.43
CA ARG A 188 17.06 -32.57 -10.24
C ARG A 188 17.92 -33.45 -11.12
N ASP A 189 17.51 -34.69 -11.30
CA ASP A 189 18.09 -35.59 -12.26
C ASP A 189 17.80 -35.09 -13.70
N PRO A 190 18.83 -34.93 -14.56
CA PRO A 190 18.63 -34.55 -15.93
C PRO A 190 17.84 -35.58 -16.76
N GLU A 191 17.96 -36.86 -16.43
CA GLU A 191 17.28 -37.96 -17.12
C GLU A 191 15.87 -38.18 -16.60
N SER A 192 15.65 -37.99 -15.29
CA SER A 192 14.36 -38.14 -14.64
C SER A 192 14.01 -36.90 -13.81
N LYS A 193 13.28 -35.96 -14.41
CA LYS A 193 12.95 -34.65 -13.80
C LYS A 193 12.28 -34.73 -12.42
N ASN A 194 11.70 -35.87 -12.09
CA ASN A 194 10.98 -36.08 -10.82
C ASN A 194 11.84 -36.79 -9.77
N HIS A 195 13.10 -37.08 -10.05
CA HIS A 195 14.06 -37.69 -9.15
C HIS A 195 15.06 -36.66 -8.61
N LEU A 196 15.50 -36.84 -7.35
CA LEU A 196 16.49 -35.98 -6.70
C LEU A 196 17.84 -36.67 -6.67
N LEU A 197 18.89 -35.95 -7.10
CA LEU A 197 20.29 -36.36 -6.96
C LEU A 197 20.99 -35.47 -5.95
N VAL A 198 21.91 -36.00 -5.17
CA VAL A 198 22.75 -35.23 -4.25
C VAL A 198 23.56 -34.19 -5.05
N ASP A 199 23.53 -32.94 -4.61
CA ASP A 199 24.33 -31.88 -5.20
C ASP A 199 25.68 -31.79 -4.48
N PRO A 200 26.81 -32.15 -5.14
CA PRO A 200 28.12 -32.20 -4.50
C PRO A 200 28.61 -30.85 -3.96
N GLU A 201 28.07 -29.73 -4.47
CA GLU A 201 28.43 -28.39 -4.01
C GLU A 201 27.71 -28.00 -2.73
N THR A 202 26.42 -28.34 -2.58
CA THR A 202 25.60 -27.86 -1.47
C THR A 202 25.31 -28.92 -0.40
N ALA A 203 25.45 -30.21 -0.72
CA ALA A 203 25.24 -31.28 0.24
C ALA A 203 26.19 -31.22 1.45
N PRO A 204 27.50 -30.92 1.31
CA PRO A 204 28.41 -30.77 2.46
C PRO A 204 27.98 -29.65 3.41
N ILE A 205 27.36 -28.59 2.88
CA ILE A 205 26.86 -27.47 3.71
C ILE A 205 25.66 -27.94 4.55
N VAL A 206 24.79 -28.76 3.96
CA VAL A 206 23.65 -29.36 4.71
C VAL A 206 24.16 -30.26 5.82
N GLN A 207 25.15 -31.12 5.55
CA GLN A 207 25.78 -31.99 6.56
C GLN A 207 26.33 -31.16 7.72
N GLN A 208 27.06 -30.10 7.42
CA GLN A 208 27.63 -29.19 8.42
C GLN A 208 26.57 -28.48 9.26
N ILE A 209 25.44 -28.10 8.67
CA ILE A 209 24.30 -27.50 9.41
C ILE A 209 23.76 -28.50 10.46
N PHE A 210 23.58 -29.78 10.07
CA PHE A 210 23.12 -30.83 10.99
C PHE A 210 24.16 -31.14 12.08
N GLU A 211 25.45 -31.24 11.74
CA GLU A 211 26.54 -31.44 12.69
C GLU A 211 26.61 -30.32 13.73
N TRP A 212 26.57 -29.07 13.29
CA TRP A 212 26.55 -27.93 14.21
C TRP A 212 25.33 -27.96 15.14
N ARG A 213 24.16 -28.34 14.60
CA ARG A 213 22.98 -28.48 15.44
C ARG A 213 23.11 -29.62 16.46
N ALA A 214 23.63 -30.76 16.04
CA ALA A 214 23.93 -31.91 16.91
C ALA A 214 24.97 -31.61 17.99
N ALA A 215 25.88 -30.64 17.72
CA ALA A 215 26.82 -30.09 18.70
C ALA A 215 26.20 -29.00 19.61
N GLY A 216 24.88 -28.77 19.52
CA GLY A 216 24.16 -27.82 20.38
C GLY A 216 24.18 -26.34 19.90
N VAL A 217 24.70 -26.03 18.72
CA VAL A 217 24.72 -24.66 18.18
C VAL A 217 23.25 -24.23 17.92
N SER A 218 22.92 -23.02 18.34
CA SER A 218 21.59 -22.46 18.12
C SER A 218 21.34 -22.15 16.63
N TYR A 219 20.06 -22.08 16.22
CA TYR A 219 19.67 -21.68 14.85
C TYR A 219 20.32 -20.37 14.41
N MET A 220 20.35 -19.37 15.32
CA MET A 220 20.97 -18.07 15.05
C MET A 220 22.50 -18.18 14.95
N GLY A 221 23.11 -19.08 15.76
CA GLY A 221 24.55 -19.36 15.68
C GLY A 221 24.95 -19.98 14.36
N ILE A 222 24.18 -20.97 13.86
CA ILE A 222 24.39 -21.60 12.55
C ILE A 222 24.24 -20.56 11.45
N ASN A 223 23.18 -19.76 11.53
CA ASN A 223 22.91 -18.68 10.57
C ASN A 223 24.09 -17.70 10.45
N LYS A 224 24.61 -17.22 11.59
CA LYS A 224 25.77 -16.33 11.60
C LYS A 224 27.02 -16.99 11.01
N LYS A 225 27.31 -18.23 11.40
CA LYS A 225 28.46 -18.98 10.86
C LYS A 225 28.43 -19.10 9.33
N LEU A 226 27.26 -19.40 8.75
CA LEU A 226 27.09 -19.50 7.28
C LEU A 226 27.27 -18.15 6.61
N ASN A 227 26.69 -17.08 7.17
CA ASN A 227 26.83 -15.74 6.66
C ASN A 227 28.27 -15.23 6.77
N ASP A 228 28.93 -15.40 7.91
CA ASP A 228 30.31 -14.97 8.11
C ASP A 228 31.30 -15.70 7.19
N ALA A 229 31.06 -17.00 6.94
CA ALA A 229 31.82 -17.80 5.97
C ALA A 229 31.54 -17.40 4.49
N GLY A 230 30.57 -16.56 4.23
CA GLY A 230 30.22 -16.14 2.87
C GLY A 230 29.48 -17.17 2.04
N ILE A 231 28.94 -18.20 2.66
CA ILE A 231 28.20 -19.25 1.98
C ILE A 231 26.87 -18.70 1.47
N PRO A 232 26.58 -18.76 0.15
CA PRO A 232 25.34 -18.21 -0.39
C PRO A 232 24.13 -18.98 0.14
N SER A 233 23.08 -18.22 0.52
CA SER A 233 21.81 -18.81 0.94
C SER A 233 21.12 -19.51 -0.24
N PRO A 234 20.17 -20.43 0.01
CA PRO A 234 19.41 -21.08 -1.06
C PRO A 234 18.74 -20.11 -2.04
N SER A 235 18.27 -18.97 -1.53
CA SER A 235 17.66 -17.94 -2.37
C SER A 235 18.71 -17.15 -3.17
N GLN A 236 19.88 -16.90 -2.58
CA GLN A 236 21.00 -16.28 -3.30
C GLN A 236 21.52 -17.19 -4.41
N LYS A 237 21.73 -18.49 -4.11
CA LYS A 237 22.17 -19.46 -5.11
C LYS A 237 21.19 -19.56 -6.31
N LYS A 238 19.88 -19.50 -6.06
CA LYS A 238 18.88 -19.46 -7.12
C LYS A 238 19.02 -18.19 -7.97
N PHE A 239 19.20 -17.05 -7.33
CA PHE A 239 19.40 -15.78 -8.03
C PHE A 239 20.67 -15.81 -8.89
N ASP A 240 21.79 -16.28 -8.36
CA ASP A 240 23.07 -16.41 -9.05
C ASP A 240 22.97 -17.39 -10.25
N SER A 241 22.05 -18.37 -10.18
CA SER A 241 21.74 -19.30 -11.28
C SER A 241 20.70 -18.73 -12.28
N GLY A 242 20.36 -17.44 -12.21
CA GLY A 242 19.41 -16.78 -13.10
C GLY A 242 17.93 -17.06 -12.78
N ILE A 243 17.62 -17.74 -11.68
CA ILE A 243 16.25 -18.04 -11.27
C ILE A 243 15.73 -16.89 -10.39
N VAL A 244 14.92 -16.02 -10.99
CA VAL A 244 14.30 -14.91 -10.28
C VAL A 244 12.95 -15.33 -9.69
N THR A 245 12.78 -15.14 -8.39
CA THR A 245 11.54 -15.40 -7.64
C THR A 245 11.09 -14.13 -6.91
N ASN A 246 9.84 -14.08 -6.44
CA ASN A 246 9.35 -12.94 -5.66
C ASN A 246 10.20 -12.62 -4.42
N ASN A 247 10.91 -13.64 -3.89
CA ASN A 247 11.73 -13.51 -2.68
C ASN A 247 13.16 -13.07 -2.96
N ASN A 248 13.64 -13.11 -4.22
CA ASN A 248 15.02 -12.79 -4.59
C ASN A 248 15.16 -11.66 -5.62
N ARG A 249 14.12 -10.85 -5.84
CA ARG A 249 14.11 -9.69 -6.76
C ARG A 249 14.81 -8.43 -6.22
N LYS A 250 15.45 -8.50 -5.05
CA LYS A 250 16.06 -7.33 -4.41
C LYS A 250 17.52 -7.17 -4.85
N ASP A 251 17.94 -5.93 -5.07
CA ASP A 251 19.33 -5.56 -5.46
C ASP A 251 20.36 -5.72 -4.33
N ARG A 252 20.15 -6.63 -3.42
CA ARG A 252 21.04 -6.91 -2.28
C ARG A 252 21.26 -8.39 -2.09
N THR A 253 22.43 -8.76 -1.56
CA THR A 253 22.76 -10.13 -1.16
C THR A 253 21.72 -10.69 -0.19
N ILE A 254 21.18 -11.86 -0.52
CA ILE A 254 20.17 -12.54 0.28
C ILE A 254 20.87 -13.47 1.26
N LEU A 255 20.96 -13.03 2.50
CA LEU A 255 21.63 -13.76 3.57
C LEU A 255 20.80 -14.94 4.08
N TRP A 256 21.47 -15.89 4.71
CA TRP A 256 20.82 -16.94 5.49
C TRP A 256 19.96 -16.34 6.60
N ASN A 257 18.85 -16.95 6.91
CA ASN A 257 17.96 -16.56 7.99
C ASN A 257 17.53 -17.78 8.84
N LYS A 258 17.06 -17.50 10.05
CA LYS A 258 16.63 -18.54 11.00
C LYS A 258 15.57 -19.48 10.38
N HIS A 259 14.64 -18.94 9.61
CA HIS A 259 13.53 -19.71 9.02
C HIS A 259 14.06 -20.82 8.10
N LYS A 260 15.02 -20.47 7.21
CA LYS A 260 15.61 -21.44 6.28
C LYS A 260 16.39 -22.54 6.99
N ILE A 261 17.13 -22.19 8.05
CA ILE A 261 17.82 -23.21 8.88
C ILE A 261 16.81 -24.13 9.56
N THR A 262 15.73 -23.58 10.10
CA THR A 262 14.67 -24.38 10.73
C THR A 262 13.98 -25.31 9.72
N GLU A 263 13.73 -24.83 8.50
CA GLU A 263 13.17 -25.63 7.43
C GLU A 263 14.08 -26.80 7.07
N ILE A 264 15.37 -26.56 6.84
CA ILE A 264 16.36 -27.60 6.53
C ILE A 264 16.41 -28.64 7.65
N LEU A 265 16.55 -28.24 8.91
CA LEU A 265 16.71 -29.16 10.05
C LEU A 265 15.46 -30.00 10.37
N ASN A 266 14.29 -29.68 9.81
CA ASN A 266 13.03 -30.41 10.05
C ASN A 266 12.52 -31.17 8.82
N ASP A 267 13.20 -31.07 7.67
CA ASP A 267 12.73 -31.73 6.45
C ASP A 267 13.32 -33.13 6.30
N ILE A 268 12.43 -34.12 6.21
CA ILE A 268 12.80 -35.55 6.05
C ILE A 268 13.41 -35.85 4.67
N VAL A 269 13.42 -34.88 3.76
CA VAL A 269 14.08 -35.04 2.44
C VAL A 269 15.56 -35.37 2.60
N TYR A 270 16.20 -34.88 3.65
CA TYR A 270 17.63 -35.08 3.88
C TYR A 270 18.00 -36.52 4.33
N ILE A 271 17.01 -37.32 4.75
CA ILE A 271 17.16 -38.76 5.05
C ILE A 271 16.57 -39.64 3.95
N GLY A 272 16.41 -39.12 2.74
CA GLY A 272 15.95 -39.88 1.59
C GLY A 272 14.44 -40.09 1.50
N HIS A 273 13.65 -39.37 2.26
CA HIS A 273 12.19 -39.45 2.29
C HIS A 273 11.53 -38.19 1.75
N LEU A 274 10.42 -38.29 1.01
CA LEU A 274 9.65 -37.15 0.55
C LEU A 274 8.38 -36.97 1.36
N ALA A 275 8.19 -35.79 1.93
CA ALA A 275 6.91 -35.34 2.48
C ALA A 275 6.33 -34.26 1.57
N GLN A 276 5.26 -34.57 0.90
CA GLN A 276 4.61 -33.69 -0.09
C GLN A 276 3.16 -33.40 0.35
N LYS A 277 2.44 -32.56 -0.39
CA LYS A 277 1.10 -32.07 -0.01
C LYS A 277 1.08 -31.28 1.32
N LYS A 278 2.19 -30.57 1.62
CA LYS A 278 2.32 -29.72 2.83
C LYS A 278 1.41 -28.46 2.80
N GLY A 279 0.80 -28.18 1.68
CA GLY A 279 -0.17 -27.11 1.50
C GLY A 279 -1.17 -27.46 0.41
N SER A 280 -2.34 -26.84 0.48
CA SER A 280 -3.43 -27.03 -0.48
C SER A 280 -4.09 -25.69 -0.78
N GLN A 281 -4.56 -25.56 -2.01
CA GLN A 281 -5.42 -24.46 -2.45
C GLN A 281 -6.40 -25.00 -3.48
N CYS A 282 -7.58 -24.42 -3.53
CA CYS A 282 -8.54 -24.70 -4.57
C CYS A 282 -9.16 -23.39 -5.05
N LEU A 283 -8.51 -22.75 -6.03
CA LEU A 283 -8.94 -21.46 -6.56
C LEU A 283 -10.37 -21.52 -7.11
N TYR A 284 -10.73 -22.64 -7.71
CA TYR A 284 -12.06 -22.87 -8.24
C TYR A 284 -13.15 -22.84 -7.15
N SER A 285 -12.88 -23.44 -5.99
CA SER A 285 -13.81 -23.45 -4.84
C SER A 285 -13.67 -22.22 -3.93
N GLY A 286 -12.87 -21.23 -4.31
CA GLY A 286 -12.59 -20.05 -3.49
C GLY A 286 -11.77 -20.37 -2.22
N ILE A 287 -11.11 -21.53 -2.15
CA ILE A 287 -10.31 -21.93 -1.00
C ILE A 287 -8.90 -21.37 -1.18
N PRO A 288 -8.49 -20.39 -0.35
CA PRO A 288 -7.15 -19.82 -0.42
C PRO A 288 -6.09 -20.87 -0.01
N TYR A 289 -4.83 -20.58 -0.34
CA TYR A 289 -3.72 -21.42 0.12
C TYR A 289 -3.71 -21.54 1.64
N HIS A 290 -3.68 -22.79 2.13
CA HIS A 290 -3.55 -23.12 3.53
C HIS A 290 -2.57 -24.27 3.73
N ILE A 291 -1.94 -24.29 4.89
CA ILE A 291 -1.03 -25.37 5.29
C ILE A 291 -1.88 -26.55 5.76
N THR A 292 -1.62 -27.72 5.20
CA THR A 292 -2.29 -28.98 5.58
C THR A 292 -1.75 -29.53 6.90
N SER A 293 -2.56 -30.32 7.60
CA SER A 293 -2.12 -31.06 8.78
C SER A 293 -1.10 -32.14 8.39
N LYS A 294 -0.24 -32.54 9.31
CA LYS A 294 0.78 -33.59 9.04
C LYS A 294 0.18 -34.93 8.63
N ASP A 295 -1.05 -35.20 9.09
CA ASP A 295 -1.77 -36.45 8.78
C ASP A 295 -2.26 -36.48 7.31
N GLU A 296 -2.36 -35.33 6.67
CA GLU A 296 -2.70 -35.22 5.25
C GLU A 296 -1.49 -35.27 4.32
N TRP A 297 -0.27 -35.29 4.87
CA TRP A 297 0.93 -35.30 4.06
C TRP A 297 1.10 -36.68 3.40
N ILE A 298 1.53 -36.66 2.15
CA ILE A 298 1.92 -37.89 1.44
C ILE A 298 3.41 -38.11 1.68
N ILE A 299 3.72 -39.18 2.41
CA ILE A 299 5.11 -39.52 2.75
C ILE A 299 5.53 -40.73 1.94
N ALA A 300 6.53 -40.57 1.06
CA ALA A 300 7.18 -41.64 0.32
C ALA A 300 8.58 -41.84 0.90
N LYS A 301 8.91 -43.08 1.26
CA LYS A 301 10.19 -43.44 1.90
C LYS A 301 11.19 -43.93 0.84
N ASN A 302 12.49 -43.68 1.08
CA ASN A 302 13.62 -44.18 0.30
C ASN A 302 13.50 -43.86 -1.21
N THR A 303 13.17 -42.59 -1.50
CA THR A 303 12.94 -42.12 -2.88
C THR A 303 14.23 -41.64 -3.56
N HIS A 304 15.28 -41.33 -2.81
CA HIS A 304 16.56 -40.79 -3.28
C HIS A 304 17.67 -41.02 -2.24
N ASP A 305 18.92 -40.80 -2.64
CA ASP A 305 20.06 -40.96 -1.75
C ASP A 305 20.04 -39.93 -0.61
N PRO A 306 20.19 -40.39 0.65
CA PRO A 306 20.19 -39.50 1.81
C PRO A 306 21.50 -38.68 1.89
N ILE A 307 21.42 -37.41 2.32
CA ILE A 307 22.60 -36.60 2.68
C ILE A 307 22.98 -36.83 4.13
N ILE A 308 22.02 -37.13 5.00
CA ILE A 308 22.15 -37.27 6.45
C ILE A 308 21.71 -38.67 6.84
N SER A 309 22.39 -39.28 7.85
CA SER A 309 21.93 -40.53 8.43
C SER A 309 20.69 -40.32 9.31
N ASP A 310 19.85 -41.36 9.39
CA ASP A 310 18.67 -41.34 10.28
C ASP A 310 19.05 -41.01 11.72
N GLU A 311 20.15 -41.61 12.23
CA GLU A 311 20.65 -41.38 13.59
C GLU A 311 20.98 -39.91 13.88
N LEU A 312 21.67 -39.26 12.94
CA LEU A 312 21.99 -37.82 13.09
C LEU A 312 20.74 -36.97 13.03
N PHE A 313 19.80 -37.27 12.13
CA PHE A 313 18.53 -36.59 12.03
C PHE A 313 17.72 -36.70 13.32
N GLU A 314 17.53 -37.91 13.83
CA GLU A 314 16.79 -38.18 15.09
C GLU A 314 17.42 -37.43 16.27
N LYS A 315 18.76 -37.47 16.40
CA LYS A 315 19.50 -36.71 17.42
C LYS A 315 19.17 -35.22 17.35
N VAL A 316 19.15 -34.64 16.15
CA VAL A 316 18.81 -33.23 15.92
C VAL A 316 17.34 -32.98 16.28
N GLN A 317 16.41 -33.86 15.92
CA GLN A 317 14.99 -33.70 16.29
C GLN A 317 14.81 -33.73 17.82
N GLN A 318 15.52 -34.63 18.52
CA GLN A 318 15.47 -34.66 19.98
C GLN A 318 15.97 -33.36 20.61
N ILE A 319 17.11 -32.80 20.13
CA ILE A 319 17.64 -31.51 20.59
C ILE A 319 16.65 -30.38 20.31
N ASN A 320 15.96 -30.40 19.15
CA ASN A 320 14.95 -29.41 18.79
C ASN A 320 13.74 -29.49 19.74
N LYS A 321 13.26 -30.68 20.03
CA LYS A 321 12.16 -30.94 20.96
C LYS A 321 12.50 -30.46 22.39
N GLU A 322 13.66 -30.82 22.90
CA GLU A 322 14.14 -30.35 24.21
C GLU A 322 14.26 -28.83 24.29
N ALA A 323 14.74 -28.17 23.19
CA ALA A 323 14.82 -26.73 23.14
C ALA A 323 13.43 -26.04 23.21
N VAL A 324 12.42 -26.63 22.54
CA VAL A 324 11.04 -26.18 22.62
C VAL A 324 10.45 -26.39 24.02
N GLU A 325 10.65 -27.55 24.60
CA GLU A 325 10.18 -27.88 25.97
C GLU A 325 10.82 -26.94 27.01
N ARG A 326 12.13 -26.68 26.90
CA ARG A 326 12.85 -25.72 27.76
C ARG A 326 12.28 -24.33 27.63
N THR A 327 11.93 -23.91 26.40
CA THR A 327 11.31 -22.60 26.15
C THR A 327 9.93 -22.53 26.79
N LYS A 328 9.12 -23.61 26.66
CA LYS A 328 7.80 -23.69 27.30
C LYS A 328 7.89 -23.68 28.81
N ALA A 329 8.83 -24.46 29.40
CA ALA A 329 9.05 -24.51 30.85
C ALA A 329 9.51 -23.16 31.44
N ASN A 330 10.23 -22.36 30.65
CA ASN A 330 10.63 -21.00 31.05
C ASN A 330 9.55 -19.93 30.74
N SER A 331 8.48 -20.29 30.03
CA SER A 331 7.38 -19.38 29.76
C SER A 331 6.65 -19.05 31.06
N GLY A 332 6.44 -17.77 31.32
CA GLY A 332 5.79 -17.28 32.54
C GLY A 332 6.68 -17.17 33.78
N LYS A 333 7.84 -17.85 33.84
CA LYS A 333 8.74 -17.83 35.00
C LYS A 333 9.16 -16.45 35.50
N TYR A 334 9.19 -15.48 34.61
CA TYR A 334 9.63 -14.11 34.89
C TYR A 334 8.53 -13.08 34.61
N ASP A 335 7.25 -13.47 34.68
CA ASP A 335 6.13 -12.57 34.45
C ASP A 335 5.92 -11.55 35.57
N HIS A 336 6.45 -11.83 36.75
CA HIS A 336 6.52 -10.90 37.87
C HIS A 336 7.43 -9.69 37.61
N LEU A 337 8.41 -9.81 36.69
CA LEU A 337 9.30 -8.71 36.34
C LEU A 337 8.66 -7.77 35.29
N PRO A 338 9.00 -6.48 35.33
CA PRO A 338 8.44 -5.48 34.42
C PRO A 338 8.53 -5.89 32.95
N LYS A 339 7.50 -5.58 32.18
CA LYS A 339 7.47 -5.65 30.72
C LYS A 339 7.58 -4.23 30.18
N ALA A 340 8.59 -3.95 29.32
CA ALA A 340 8.68 -2.65 28.69
C ALA A 340 7.86 -2.63 27.40
N VAL A 341 7.18 -1.52 27.20
CA VAL A 341 6.49 -1.20 25.95
C VAL A 341 7.44 -0.37 25.08
N ASN A 342 7.47 -0.67 23.78
CA ASN A 342 8.15 0.18 22.81
C ASN A 342 7.26 1.38 22.50
N ILE A 343 7.56 2.53 23.08
CA ILE A 343 6.81 3.78 22.90
C ILE A 343 7.10 4.47 21.57
N TYR A 344 8.17 4.09 20.88
CA TYR A 344 8.59 4.71 19.60
C TYR A 344 8.03 3.99 18.37
N GLY A 345 7.49 2.79 18.55
CA GLY A 345 6.85 2.02 17.47
C GLY A 345 7.78 1.77 16.29
N LYS A 346 7.31 2.14 15.08
CA LYS A 346 8.08 2.00 13.83
C LYS A 346 8.96 3.21 13.52
N LYS A 347 8.89 4.27 14.32
CA LYS A 347 9.62 5.53 14.10
C LYS A 347 11.12 5.40 14.41
N PHE A 348 11.53 4.40 15.19
CA PHE A 348 12.93 4.18 15.57
C PHE A 348 13.59 3.10 14.71
N VAL A 349 14.53 3.49 13.86
CA VAL A 349 15.18 2.63 12.88
C VAL A 349 16.71 2.64 13.02
N CYS A 350 17.34 1.60 12.51
CA CYS A 350 18.79 1.52 12.36
C CYS A 350 19.24 2.42 11.21
N ALA A 351 20.23 3.27 11.40
CA ALA A 351 20.75 4.18 10.38
C ALA A 351 21.39 3.43 9.19
N ASP A 352 22.07 2.30 9.44
CA ASP A 352 22.81 1.55 8.41
C ASP A 352 21.89 0.73 7.50
N CYS A 353 20.88 0.03 8.06
CA CYS A 353 20.06 -0.90 7.29
C CYS A 353 18.58 -0.50 7.18
N GLY A 354 18.14 0.57 7.83
CA GLY A 354 16.76 1.06 7.83
C GLY A 354 15.75 0.15 8.57
N ALA A 355 16.20 -0.94 9.20
CA ALA A 355 15.30 -1.83 9.92
C ALA A 355 14.81 -1.21 11.23
N VAL A 356 13.54 -1.42 11.57
CA VAL A 356 12.97 -0.95 12.84
C VAL A 356 13.68 -1.62 14.00
N MET A 357 14.21 -0.81 14.94
CA MET A 357 14.92 -1.28 16.12
C MET A 357 14.02 -2.11 17.02
N LYS A 358 14.50 -3.29 17.42
CA LYS A 358 13.73 -4.24 18.23
C LYS A 358 14.07 -4.10 19.71
N LEU A 359 13.05 -3.82 20.53
CA LEU A 359 13.20 -3.83 21.99
C LEU A 359 13.34 -5.29 22.47
N THR A 360 14.46 -5.58 23.14
CA THR A 360 14.75 -6.89 23.70
C THR A 360 14.81 -6.81 25.22
N ARG A 361 14.23 -7.80 25.90
CA ARG A 361 14.28 -7.97 27.35
C ARG A 361 15.38 -8.97 27.69
N SER A 362 16.29 -8.61 28.56
CA SER A 362 17.25 -9.53 29.19
C SER A 362 17.05 -9.54 30.71
N ILE A 363 17.15 -10.71 31.31
CA ILE A 363 16.88 -10.93 32.73
C ILE A 363 18.18 -11.29 33.43
N SER A 364 18.51 -10.61 34.49
CA SER A 364 19.57 -10.99 35.41
C SER A 364 18.98 -11.86 36.51
N THR A 365 19.21 -13.17 36.42
CA THR A 365 18.74 -14.15 37.42
C THR A 365 19.35 -13.91 38.80
N LYS A 366 20.58 -13.36 38.88
CA LYS A 366 21.26 -13.04 40.14
C LYS A 366 20.65 -11.83 40.86
N LYS A 367 20.10 -10.87 40.09
CA LYS A 367 19.56 -9.61 40.62
C LYS A 367 18.04 -9.53 40.56
N ASP A 368 17.40 -10.57 40.02
CA ASP A 368 15.96 -10.63 39.72
C ASP A 368 15.44 -9.33 39.07
N LYS A 369 16.17 -8.85 38.07
CA LYS A 369 15.94 -7.56 37.41
C LYS A 369 15.90 -7.72 35.88
N ALA A 370 14.93 -7.07 35.24
CA ALA A 370 14.84 -6.99 33.80
C ALA A 370 15.60 -5.76 33.26
N TYR A 371 16.30 -5.94 32.16
CA TYR A 371 16.96 -4.88 31.38
C TYR A 371 16.39 -4.84 29.98
N PHE A 372 16.24 -3.66 29.46
CA PHE A 372 15.64 -3.42 28.14
C PHE A 372 16.64 -2.72 27.23
N THR A 373 16.86 -3.30 26.06
CA THR A 373 17.82 -2.79 25.08
C THR A 373 17.22 -2.84 23.69
N PHE A 374 17.29 -1.74 22.97
CA PHE A 374 17.03 -1.71 21.54
C PHE A 374 18.21 -2.29 20.79
N LYS A 375 17.96 -3.17 19.82
CA LYS A 375 18.98 -3.81 18.99
C LYS A 375 18.53 -3.80 17.53
N CYS A 376 19.52 -3.66 16.64
CA CYS A 376 19.27 -3.86 15.21
C CYS A 376 18.88 -5.32 14.95
N PRO A 377 17.68 -5.60 14.39
CA PRO A 377 17.24 -6.97 14.13
C PRO A 377 18.08 -7.63 13.03
N THR A 378 18.53 -6.87 12.04
CA THR A 378 19.35 -7.39 10.93
C THR A 378 20.71 -7.91 11.45
N TYR A 379 21.38 -7.16 12.33
CA TYR A 379 22.60 -7.65 12.97
C TYR A 379 22.31 -8.84 13.89
N ALA A 380 21.23 -8.76 14.66
CA ALA A 380 20.85 -9.85 15.56
C ALA A 380 20.62 -11.15 14.78
N GLU A 381 20.06 -11.10 13.59
CA GLU A 381 19.76 -12.27 12.76
C GLU A 381 20.95 -12.71 11.90
N HIS A 382 21.62 -11.77 11.24
CA HIS A 382 22.59 -12.08 10.17
C HIS A 382 24.07 -11.85 10.57
N GLY A 383 24.35 -11.27 11.73
CA GLY A 383 25.69 -10.92 12.16
C GLY A 383 26.27 -9.69 11.43
N ALA A 384 27.61 -9.60 11.41
CA ALA A 384 28.33 -8.44 10.86
C ALA A 384 28.12 -8.23 9.35
N ARG A 385 27.80 -9.28 8.59
CA ARG A 385 27.46 -9.15 7.17
C ARG A 385 26.10 -8.52 6.92
N GLY A 386 25.18 -8.60 7.89
CA GLY A 386 23.86 -8.00 7.76
C GLY A 386 23.83 -6.52 8.10
N CYS A 387 24.53 -6.13 9.17
CA CYS A 387 24.56 -4.75 9.68
C CYS A 387 25.64 -4.61 10.77
N SER A 388 25.86 -3.40 11.26
CA SER A 388 26.69 -3.10 12.43
C SER A 388 25.97 -3.49 13.74
N ASP A 389 26.74 -3.78 14.85
CA ASP A 389 26.17 -4.09 16.19
C ASP A 389 25.63 -2.84 16.87
N ILE A 390 24.54 -2.33 16.31
CA ILE A 390 23.87 -1.14 16.80
C ILE A 390 22.90 -1.51 17.91
N LYS A 391 23.10 -0.94 19.09
CA LYS A 391 22.29 -1.18 20.29
C LYS A 391 22.28 0.02 21.22
N MET A 392 21.18 0.25 21.92
CA MET A 392 21.03 1.30 22.93
C MET A 392 20.13 0.84 24.07
N ARG A 393 20.45 1.15 25.31
CA ARG A 393 19.56 0.85 26.45
C ARG A 393 18.33 1.73 26.38
N LYS A 394 17.17 1.16 26.76
CA LYS A 394 15.91 1.93 26.72
C LYS A 394 15.95 3.18 27.58
N GLY A 395 16.53 3.08 28.81
CA GLY A 395 16.64 4.24 29.71
C GLY A 395 17.46 5.37 29.11
N ASP A 396 18.65 5.05 28.56
CA ASP A 396 19.54 6.03 27.95
C ASP A 396 18.86 6.73 26.74
N LEU A 397 18.10 5.96 25.95
CA LEU A 397 17.32 6.50 24.84
C LEU A 397 16.20 7.42 25.33
N ASP A 398 15.43 6.97 26.33
CA ASP A 398 14.30 7.74 26.86
C ASP A 398 14.77 9.08 27.45
N GLU A 399 15.89 9.08 28.19
CA GLU A 399 16.51 10.30 28.73
C GLU A 399 17.01 11.24 27.62
N ALA A 400 17.72 10.71 26.63
CA ALA A 400 18.25 11.51 25.53
C ALA A 400 17.13 12.15 24.69
N VAL A 401 16.11 11.37 24.34
CA VAL A 401 14.97 11.86 23.56
C VAL A 401 14.15 12.87 24.36
N PHE A 402 13.92 12.61 25.65
CA PHE A 402 13.20 13.53 26.52
C PHE A 402 13.94 14.86 26.65
N ALA A 403 15.24 14.82 26.94
CA ALA A 403 16.07 16.02 27.05
C ALA A 403 16.10 16.82 25.73
N PHE A 404 16.18 16.13 24.59
CA PHE A 404 16.14 16.76 23.28
C PHE A 404 14.80 17.46 23.03
N ILE A 405 13.66 16.79 23.27
CA ILE A 405 12.35 17.40 23.09
C ILE A 405 12.15 18.59 24.02
N LYS A 406 12.59 18.49 25.28
CA LYS A 406 12.51 19.62 26.24
C LYS A 406 13.35 20.82 25.75
N ALA A 407 14.57 20.60 25.33
CA ALA A 407 15.40 21.68 24.77
C ALA A 407 14.75 22.34 23.55
N GLN A 408 14.10 21.56 22.68
CA GLN A 408 13.37 22.10 21.54
C GLN A 408 12.15 22.91 21.98
N MET A 409 11.38 22.44 22.97
CA MET A 409 10.27 23.21 23.53
C MET A 409 10.72 24.57 24.08
N ASP A 410 11.86 24.60 24.81
CA ASP A 410 12.42 25.83 25.36
C ASP A 410 12.84 26.81 24.24
N VAL A 411 13.48 26.31 23.18
CA VAL A 411 13.83 27.11 22.00
C VAL A 411 12.59 27.71 21.34
N PHE A 412 11.50 26.93 21.18
CA PHE A 412 10.25 27.44 20.61
C PHE A 412 9.63 28.54 21.46
N LEU A 413 9.57 28.36 22.78
CA LEU A 413 9.03 29.35 23.70
C LEU A 413 9.84 30.66 23.66
N ASP A 414 11.17 30.57 23.60
CA ASP A 414 12.04 31.74 23.48
C ASP A 414 11.85 32.47 22.13
N MET A 415 11.73 31.72 21.04
CA MET A 415 11.41 32.29 19.72
C MET A 415 10.04 32.97 19.70
N GLU A 416 9.01 32.36 20.25
CA GLU A 416 7.67 32.98 20.34
C GLU A 416 7.73 34.28 21.14
N SER A 417 8.42 34.27 22.29
CA SER A 417 8.60 35.46 23.12
C SER A 417 9.33 36.59 22.38
N THR A 418 10.37 36.22 21.61
CA THR A 418 11.17 37.14 20.79
C THR A 418 10.33 37.74 19.67
N ILE A 419 9.56 36.94 18.95
CA ILE A 419 8.63 37.41 17.90
C ILE A 419 7.63 38.38 18.47
N ARG A 420 6.97 38.06 19.60
CA ARG A 420 6.03 38.97 20.26
C ARG A 420 6.67 40.31 20.62
N ARG A 421 7.90 40.31 21.15
CA ARG A 421 8.65 41.53 21.48
C ARG A 421 8.99 42.34 20.24
N LEU A 422 9.48 41.72 19.17
CA LEU A 422 9.78 42.40 17.91
C LEU A 422 8.54 43.03 17.28
N LEU A 423 7.41 42.35 17.35
CA LEU A 423 6.13 42.91 16.88
C LEU A 423 5.65 44.08 17.72
N ALA A 424 5.81 44.01 19.03
CA ALA A 424 5.48 45.13 19.90
C ALA A 424 6.36 46.38 19.56
N MET A 425 7.66 46.13 19.28
CA MET A 425 8.58 47.19 18.82
C MET A 425 8.17 47.73 17.45
N LYS A 426 7.81 46.87 16.47
CA LYS A 426 7.32 47.29 15.14
C LYS A 426 6.02 48.09 15.28
N LYS A 427 5.08 47.62 16.11
CA LYS A 427 3.81 48.35 16.38
C LYS A 427 4.06 49.72 17.05
N SER A 428 5.07 49.81 17.91
CA SER A 428 5.49 51.09 18.51
C SER A 428 6.11 52.04 17.47
N LYS A 429 7.03 51.54 16.61
CA LYS A 429 7.59 52.30 15.50
C LYS A 429 6.52 52.73 14.49
N LEU A 430 5.55 51.88 14.15
CA LEU A 430 4.42 52.19 13.28
C LEU A 430 3.47 53.22 13.88
N LYS A 431 3.29 53.24 15.21
CA LYS A 431 2.54 54.30 15.89
C LYS A 431 3.27 55.66 15.84
N GLN A 432 4.58 55.65 15.81
CA GLN A 432 5.42 56.85 15.62
C GLN A 432 5.47 57.30 14.15
N ASN A 433 5.36 56.42 13.18
CA ASN A 433 5.30 56.72 11.74
C ASN A 433 3.81 56.79 11.33
N ASN A 434 3.33 57.98 11.03
CA ASN A 434 2.11 58.45 10.38
C ASN A 434 1.15 57.52 9.63
N THR A 435 1.36 56.20 9.60
CA THR A 435 0.57 55.22 8.79
C THR A 435 -0.90 55.15 9.25
N VAL A 436 -1.16 55.25 10.57
CA VAL A 436 -2.54 55.31 11.07
C VAL A 436 -3.21 56.65 10.70
N GLN A 437 -2.40 57.74 10.71
CA GLN A 437 -2.89 59.06 10.26
C GLN A 437 -3.09 59.04 8.74
N GLU A 438 -2.23 58.38 7.99
CA GLU A 438 -2.33 58.23 6.54
C GLU A 438 -3.55 57.42 6.11
N ILE A 439 -3.84 56.29 6.74
CA ILE A 439 -5.08 55.50 6.54
C ILE A 439 -6.30 56.34 6.89
N ARG A 440 -6.27 57.11 7.97
CA ARG A 440 -7.37 57.99 8.37
C ARG A 440 -7.57 59.12 7.36
N ALA A 441 -6.48 59.73 6.87
CA ALA A 441 -6.54 60.77 5.85
C ALA A 441 -7.04 60.22 4.49
N LEU A 442 -6.63 59.01 4.10
CA LEU A 442 -7.12 58.36 2.87
C LEU A 442 -8.62 58.05 2.97
N LYS A 443 -9.10 57.54 4.11
CA LYS A 443 -10.53 57.30 4.35
C LYS A 443 -11.36 58.57 4.33
N GLN A 444 -10.83 59.68 4.84
CA GLN A 444 -11.51 61.00 4.77
C GLN A 444 -11.56 61.52 3.32
N LYS A 445 -10.47 61.36 2.55
CA LYS A 445 -10.45 61.73 1.13
C LYS A 445 -11.43 60.90 0.31
N LEU A 446 -11.50 59.59 0.57
CA LEU A 446 -12.43 58.67 -0.07
C LEU A 446 -13.89 59.10 0.20
N ALA A 447 -14.24 59.30 1.47
CA ALA A 447 -15.58 59.74 1.87
C ALA A 447 -15.97 61.10 1.25
N HIS A 448 -15.01 62.02 1.16
CA HIS A 448 -15.25 63.32 0.52
C HIS A 448 -15.52 63.15 -1.00
N LYS A 449 -14.72 62.33 -1.72
CA LYS A 449 -14.93 62.07 -3.15
C LYS A 449 -16.27 61.35 -3.41
N GLN A 450 -16.66 60.41 -2.55
CA GLN A 450 -17.95 59.72 -2.65
C GLN A 450 -19.14 60.69 -2.38
N SER A 451 -19.01 61.59 -1.41
CA SER A 451 -20.01 62.65 -1.13
C SER A 451 -20.15 63.60 -2.28
N LEU A 452 -19.01 64.01 -2.92
CA LEU A 452 -19.02 64.88 -4.09
C LEU A 452 -19.77 64.22 -5.26
N LEU A 453 -19.51 62.95 -5.52
CA LEU A 453 -20.19 62.21 -6.60
C LEU A 453 -21.70 62.10 -6.33
N SER A 454 -22.09 61.90 -5.05
CA SER A 454 -23.50 61.86 -4.64
C SER A 454 -24.18 63.20 -4.80
N GLY A 455 -23.49 64.35 -4.49
CA GLY A 455 -23.99 65.67 -4.70
C GLY A 455 -24.22 65.99 -6.18
N MET A 456 -23.25 65.64 -7.03
CA MET A 456 -23.37 65.84 -8.49
C MET A 456 -24.51 64.98 -9.10
N TYR A 457 -24.86 63.88 -8.53
CA TYR A 457 -26.05 63.12 -8.93
C TYR A 457 -27.36 63.81 -8.58
N VAL A 458 -27.41 64.54 -7.48
CA VAL A 458 -28.56 65.39 -7.12
C VAL A 458 -28.67 66.53 -8.07
N ASP A 459 -27.55 67.22 -8.38
CA ASP A 459 -27.51 68.39 -9.31
C ASP A 459 -27.93 67.94 -10.73
N LEU A 460 -27.59 66.73 -11.17
CA LEU A 460 -28.09 66.20 -12.45
C LEU A 460 -29.61 66.01 -12.41
N LYS A 461 -30.18 65.50 -11.27
CA LYS A 461 -31.63 65.31 -11.12
C LYS A 461 -32.41 66.63 -11.06
N GLU A 462 -31.80 67.67 -10.50
CA GLU A 462 -32.36 69.03 -10.42
C GLU A 462 -32.18 69.84 -11.70
N GLY A 463 -31.49 69.24 -12.71
CA GLY A 463 -31.28 69.91 -14.00
C GLY A 463 -30.18 70.96 -13.99
N LEU A 464 -29.37 71.01 -12.95
CA LEU A 464 -28.25 71.94 -12.78
C LEU A 464 -26.98 71.48 -13.51
N LEU A 465 -26.90 70.22 -13.85
CA LEU A 465 -25.81 69.57 -14.62
C LEU A 465 -26.41 68.79 -15.80
N SER A 466 -25.72 68.83 -16.94
CA SER A 466 -26.08 68.02 -18.10
C SER A 466 -25.61 66.61 -17.96
N GLN A 467 -26.20 65.68 -18.73
CA GLN A 467 -25.86 64.22 -18.67
C GLN A 467 -24.41 63.96 -19.16
N GLU A 468 -23.91 64.78 -20.09
CA GLU A 468 -22.52 64.65 -20.58
C GLU A 468 -21.51 65.20 -19.57
N GLU A 469 -21.76 66.31 -18.92
CA GLU A 469 -20.91 66.86 -17.86
C GLU A 469 -20.86 65.91 -16.64
N TYR A 470 -21.99 65.34 -16.21
CA TYR A 470 -22.04 64.38 -15.15
C TYR A 470 -21.25 63.11 -15.53
N GLY A 471 -21.38 62.58 -16.76
CA GLY A 471 -20.65 61.40 -17.25
C GLY A 471 -19.14 61.63 -17.19
N HIS A 472 -18.65 62.79 -17.66
CA HIS A 472 -17.22 63.12 -17.64
C HIS A 472 -16.66 63.25 -16.22
N HIS A 473 -17.35 63.93 -15.33
CA HIS A 473 -16.93 64.08 -13.95
C HIS A 473 -17.02 62.77 -13.16
N ARG A 474 -18.03 61.90 -13.41
CA ARG A 474 -18.18 60.59 -12.82
C ARG A 474 -17.01 59.67 -13.17
N GLU A 475 -16.50 59.74 -14.41
CA GLU A 475 -15.36 58.92 -14.86
C GLU A 475 -14.08 59.33 -14.12
N ILE A 476 -13.77 60.62 -14.06
CA ILE A 476 -12.58 61.17 -13.38
C ILE A 476 -12.62 60.87 -11.87
N ILE A 477 -13.74 61.18 -11.22
CA ILE A 477 -13.87 60.93 -9.77
C ILE A 477 -13.90 59.45 -9.46
N GLY A 478 -14.46 58.60 -10.34
CA GLY A 478 -14.48 57.15 -10.23
C GLY A 478 -13.09 56.51 -10.35
N GLU A 479 -12.20 57.07 -11.17
CA GLU A 479 -10.79 56.67 -11.23
C GLU A 479 -10.02 57.03 -9.96
N ASP A 480 -10.25 58.27 -9.44
CA ASP A 480 -9.66 58.70 -8.17
C ASP A 480 -10.10 57.84 -7.00
N ILE A 481 -11.38 57.46 -6.93
CA ILE A 481 -11.94 56.58 -5.92
C ILE A 481 -11.26 55.20 -5.98
N ARG A 482 -11.15 54.61 -7.18
CA ARG A 482 -10.49 53.32 -7.37
C ARG A 482 -9.02 53.33 -6.96
N ALA A 483 -8.29 54.41 -7.29
CA ALA A 483 -6.89 54.58 -6.89
C ALA A 483 -6.73 54.70 -5.36
N LEU A 484 -7.64 55.42 -4.71
CA LEU A 484 -7.66 55.56 -3.24
C LEU A 484 -8.04 54.24 -2.53
N GLU A 485 -8.99 53.48 -3.07
CA GLU A 485 -9.40 52.17 -2.57
C GLU A 485 -8.27 51.14 -2.70
N LEU A 486 -7.56 51.14 -3.84
CA LEU A 486 -6.40 50.25 -4.05
C LEU A 486 -5.30 50.53 -3.02
N LYS A 487 -4.95 51.82 -2.85
CA LYS A 487 -3.91 52.23 -1.90
C LYS A 487 -4.30 51.96 -0.45
N LEU A 488 -5.57 52.09 -0.12
CA LEU A 488 -6.12 51.78 1.20
C LEU A 488 -6.09 50.26 1.45
N SER A 489 -6.46 49.45 0.45
CA SER A 489 -6.40 47.98 0.48
C SER A 489 -4.96 47.49 0.67
N GLU A 490 -3.97 48.06 -0.02
CA GLU A 490 -2.55 47.74 0.14
C GLU A 490 -2.04 47.99 1.57
N LEU A 491 -2.42 49.16 2.15
CA LEU A 491 -2.03 49.55 3.51
C LEU A 491 -2.76 48.72 4.60
N GLU A 492 -4.01 48.33 4.37
CA GLU A 492 -4.79 47.47 5.26
C GLU A 492 -4.35 46.02 5.16
N SER A 493 -4.04 45.52 3.96
CA SER A 493 -3.49 44.17 3.76
C SER A 493 -2.13 43.99 4.45
N ALA A 494 -1.23 44.97 4.29
CA ALA A 494 0.05 44.95 5.00
C ALA A 494 -0.09 44.97 6.53
N LYS A 495 -1.22 45.48 7.06
CA LYS A 495 -1.55 45.46 8.48
C LYS A 495 -2.13 44.10 8.93
N THR A 496 -2.99 43.49 8.12
CA THR A 496 -3.67 42.22 8.43
C THR A 496 -2.75 41.02 8.26
N GLU A 497 -1.92 40.97 7.22
CA GLU A 497 -0.93 39.92 7.01
C GLU A 497 0.02 39.78 8.20
N THR A 498 0.33 40.88 8.90
CA THR A 498 1.20 40.86 10.08
C THR A 498 0.49 40.28 11.32
N GLU A 499 -0.82 40.36 11.42
CA GLU A 499 -1.63 39.86 12.56
C GLU A 499 -2.08 38.41 12.35
N GLU A 500 -2.44 38.00 11.14
CA GLU A 500 -2.93 36.63 10.82
C GLU A 500 -1.81 35.57 10.74
N GLN A 501 -0.60 35.94 10.29
CA GLN A 501 0.55 34.99 10.23
C GLN A 501 1.04 34.53 11.61
N ILE A 502 0.62 35.18 12.71
CA ILE A 502 1.14 34.93 14.05
C ILE A 502 0.07 34.33 14.98
N THR A 503 -1.21 34.53 14.65
CA THR A 503 -2.35 34.01 15.41
C THR A 503 -2.88 32.68 14.86
N GLY A 504 -2.29 32.15 13.77
CA GLY A 504 -2.60 30.82 13.29
C GLY A 504 -2.44 29.79 14.41
N GLU A 505 -3.41 28.93 14.57
CA GLU A 505 -3.38 27.81 15.52
C GLU A 505 -2.21 26.86 15.16
N MET A 506 -1.01 27.17 15.67
CA MET A 506 0.15 26.31 15.49
C MET A 506 -0.03 25.05 16.32
N LYS A 507 -0.10 23.89 15.70
CA LYS A 507 -0.31 22.59 16.36
C LYS A 507 0.70 22.33 17.46
N TRP A 508 1.95 22.73 17.27
CA TRP A 508 3.04 22.55 18.23
C TRP A 508 2.80 23.31 19.55
N LYS A 509 2.12 24.45 19.53
CA LYS A 509 1.83 25.24 20.74
C LYS A 509 0.94 24.48 21.73
N PHE A 510 -0.11 23.83 21.24
CA PHE A 510 -0.97 22.98 22.05
C PHE A 510 -0.19 21.77 22.61
N MET A 511 0.72 21.18 21.79
CA MET A 511 1.55 20.07 22.24
C MET A 511 2.54 20.50 23.32
N ILE A 512 3.20 21.66 23.17
CA ILE A 512 4.09 22.19 24.20
C ILE A 512 3.30 22.45 25.50
N GLN A 513 2.19 23.16 25.45
CA GLN A 513 1.38 23.43 26.64
C GLN A 513 0.95 22.15 27.37
N ARG A 514 0.63 21.10 26.62
CA ARG A 514 0.21 19.80 27.17
C ARG A 514 1.36 19.04 27.84
N TYR A 515 2.58 19.13 27.33
CA TYR A 515 3.70 18.28 27.75
C TYR A 515 4.84 19.04 28.43
N TYR A 516 4.72 20.35 28.60
CA TYR A 516 5.80 21.17 29.19
C TYR A 516 6.17 20.73 30.60
N ASP A 517 5.20 20.36 31.43
CA ASP A 517 5.43 19.93 32.80
C ASP A 517 5.71 18.42 32.94
N ALA A 518 5.83 17.69 31.81
CA ALA A 518 6.17 16.28 31.85
C ALA A 518 7.56 16.07 32.46
N THR A 519 7.72 15.02 33.27
CA THR A 519 8.98 14.63 33.91
C THR A 519 9.67 13.46 33.20
N GLU A 520 8.93 12.74 32.36
CA GLU A 520 9.44 11.60 31.58
C GLU A 520 8.72 11.52 30.22
N ILE A 521 9.33 10.82 29.27
CA ILE A 521 8.74 10.64 27.95
C ILE A 521 7.62 9.61 27.97
N SER A 522 6.45 9.98 27.45
CA SER A 522 5.31 9.09 27.24
C SER A 522 5.18 8.66 25.78
N ALA A 523 4.37 7.62 25.53
CA ALA A 523 4.07 7.17 24.16
C ALA A 523 3.38 8.27 23.34
N ASP A 524 2.39 8.97 23.94
CA ASP A 524 1.67 10.06 23.30
C ASP A 524 2.60 11.25 22.98
N MET A 525 3.55 11.55 23.88
CA MET A 525 4.55 12.58 23.67
C MET A 525 5.49 12.19 22.52
N ALA A 526 6.00 10.96 22.51
CA ALA A 526 6.85 10.46 21.43
C ALA A 526 6.11 10.45 20.08
N ASP A 527 4.82 10.13 20.06
CA ASP A 527 4.01 10.13 18.84
C ASP A 527 3.74 11.55 18.34
N ALA A 528 3.50 12.49 19.23
CA ALA A 528 3.22 13.89 18.90
C ALA A 528 4.46 14.62 18.33
N PHE A 529 5.63 14.43 18.94
CA PHE A 529 6.83 15.24 18.61
C PHE A 529 7.77 14.58 17.61
N ILE A 530 7.80 13.24 17.50
CA ILE A 530 8.78 12.52 16.69
C ILE A 530 8.16 12.02 15.39
N GLU A 531 8.74 12.39 14.26
CA GLU A 531 8.44 11.81 12.97
C GLU A 531 9.23 10.53 12.74
N SER A 532 10.56 10.60 12.92
CA SER A 532 11.46 9.45 12.79
C SER A 532 12.74 9.65 13.61
N MET A 533 13.36 8.53 13.98
CA MET A 533 14.66 8.51 14.68
C MET A 533 15.55 7.45 14.06
N LYS A 534 16.86 7.76 13.92
CA LYS A 534 17.87 6.83 13.45
C LYS A 534 18.99 6.72 14.46
N LEU A 535 19.39 5.48 14.78
CA LEU A 535 20.54 5.21 15.63
C LEU A 535 21.71 4.75 14.77
N HIS A 536 22.83 5.45 14.89
CA HIS A 536 24.09 5.18 14.20
C HIS A 536 24.99 4.22 14.97
N ALA A 537 26.00 3.66 14.29
CA ALA A 537 26.94 2.71 14.88
C ALA A 537 27.84 3.34 15.95
N ASP A 538 28.11 4.63 15.88
CA ASP A 538 28.86 5.43 16.87
C ASP A 538 28.04 5.78 18.13
N GLY A 539 26.74 5.40 18.14
CA GLY A 539 25.79 5.71 19.22
C GLY A 539 25.12 7.07 19.08
N SER A 540 25.39 7.83 18.03
CA SER A 540 24.68 9.08 17.75
C SER A 540 23.25 8.83 17.34
N LEU A 541 22.34 9.73 17.75
CA LEU A 541 20.91 9.66 17.50
C LEU A 541 20.48 10.83 16.62
N GLU A 542 19.98 10.52 15.42
CA GLU A 542 19.33 11.49 14.55
C GLU A 542 17.82 11.48 14.82
N ILE A 543 17.27 12.62 15.22
CA ILE A 543 15.83 12.75 15.52
C ILE A 543 15.23 13.76 14.54
N LYS A 544 14.22 13.33 13.79
CA LYS A 544 13.39 14.20 12.96
C LYS A 544 12.08 14.48 13.68
N LEU A 545 11.78 15.75 13.89
CA LEU A 545 10.57 16.19 14.56
C LEU A 545 9.43 16.39 13.56
N SER A 546 8.20 16.13 13.99
CA SER A 546 6.99 16.22 13.16
C SER A 546 6.56 17.65 12.82
N TYR A 547 7.23 18.68 13.39
CA TYR A 547 6.89 20.10 13.21
C TYR A 547 8.09 20.94 12.70
N MET A 548 9.06 20.33 12.03
CA MET A 548 10.23 21.04 11.50
C MET A 548 9.86 22.18 10.55
N ASP A 549 8.83 21.98 9.73
CA ASP A 549 8.35 23.01 8.77
C ASP A 549 7.84 24.26 9.49
N GLU A 550 7.11 24.06 10.60
CA GLU A 550 6.62 25.18 11.44
C GLU A 550 7.79 25.91 12.14
N PHE A 551 8.83 25.19 12.54
CA PHE A 551 10.02 25.76 13.14
C PHE A 551 10.82 26.61 12.14
N GLU A 552 11.04 26.11 10.93
CA GLU A 552 11.71 26.86 9.86
C GLU A 552 10.94 28.14 9.50
N ALA A 553 9.61 28.06 9.44
CA ALA A 553 8.75 29.20 9.21
C ALA A 553 8.87 30.27 10.31
N LEU A 554 8.93 29.85 11.59
CA LEU A 554 9.13 30.74 12.73
C LEU A 554 10.54 31.39 12.70
N THR A 555 11.57 30.60 12.38
CA THR A 555 12.95 31.08 12.27
C THR A 555 13.05 32.17 11.20
N SER A 556 12.49 31.90 10.01
CA SER A 556 12.44 32.85 8.90
C SER A 556 11.68 34.13 9.27
N THR A 557 10.57 33.99 9.99
CA THR A 557 9.78 35.13 10.47
C THR A 557 10.55 35.95 11.49
N CYS A 558 11.25 35.33 12.42
CA CYS A 558 12.08 36.00 13.41
C CYS A 558 13.21 36.80 12.77
N GLU A 559 13.91 36.22 11.79
CA GLU A 559 14.97 36.89 11.03
C GLU A 559 14.45 38.08 10.23
N ARG A 560 13.30 37.92 9.55
CA ARG A 560 12.64 39.00 8.81
C ARG A 560 12.31 40.17 9.74
N LEU A 561 11.64 39.88 10.87
CA LEU A 561 11.26 40.90 11.83
C LEU A 561 12.48 41.61 12.46
N ARG A 562 13.58 40.89 12.72
CA ARG A 562 14.84 41.51 13.20
C ARG A 562 15.37 42.51 12.18
N LYS A 563 15.36 42.20 10.87
CA LYS A 563 15.78 43.10 9.79
C LYS A 563 14.87 44.31 9.66
N GLU A 564 13.56 44.14 9.88
CA GLU A 564 12.57 45.21 9.77
C GLU A 564 12.57 46.17 11.00
N VAL A 565 13.01 45.71 12.14
CA VAL A 565 13.05 46.48 13.41
C VAL A 565 14.43 47.12 13.63
N ALA A 566 15.50 46.55 13.08
CA ALA A 566 16.85 47.17 13.08
C ALA A 566 16.87 48.39 12.18
#